data_c5c51e4be97893ae0984663c979a72bb
#
_entry.id   c5c51e4be97893ae0984663c979a72bb
#
_cell.length_a   1.000
_cell.length_b   1.000
_cell.length_c   1.000
_cell.angle_alpha   90.00
_cell.angle_beta   90.00
_cell.angle_gamma   90.00
#
_symmetry.space_group_name_H-M   'P 1'
#
loop_
_entity.id
_entity.type
_entity.pdbx_description
1 polymer ?
#
loop_
_entity_poly.entity_id
_entity_poly.type
_entity_poly.pdbx_seq_one_letter_code
_entity_poly.pdbx_strand_id
1 'polypeptide(L)'
;MKKRFISVILSAMMIMTACAPKEETTSTVASKQSEKNEAIQATEAAGGTSSSTGKTITIGTPYTIDTFLPWDFTSDGDRYVISNVYECLFEYDANTCIPVLAESYTNPDDCTWDVKIRENAYWHTGNKLFGDEKVQIKAEDVKWVMDWTMDPANGSKQQTNLSNVVSSVEVLDDFSLRFTTPEPKALFLFTLSRVMIFPKKAIDEGFDLNACPVGSGAFKYVSYQTDDQVVLEKNPDYYITPNVDEVIFKIIPDKSVSAIALQNGEIDITAQVLSTDIDAIAAQEDLELVPNTLGWYRYAGFNCKDPLFTDPEIRKALTMAVDLDAAVDAIFKNSAGVKLAVRAYGPIPLELPGADETLWKENAVSYDPEGAKKILESKGWKTGADGIYEKDGKKFSFTIKTPNNDNNRVKLGTIISTQLKQIGIDCVAQPTEWATMLTDIKAGETQMFVMGGGSSLNGMEMLFHTTLSQSNSHRVFYDNPECDALIEKAAVTIDPEERGKILADASSMVVRDAVHMFGYFEYVQIGMNKKVTDFEKAPTLWYSLCNGYRNVGISE
;
A
#
# COMPACT_ATOMS: atom_id res chain seq x y z
N MET A 1 -51.50 21.32 25.14
CA MET A 1 -52.61 21.36 24.16
C MET A 1 -52.17 20.58 22.95
N LYS A 2 -52.68 19.36 22.75
CA LYS A 2 -53.68 18.94 21.75
C LYS A 2 -53.22 19.30 20.33
N LYS A 3 -53.11 18.44 19.32
CA LYS A 3 -53.73 17.14 18.93
C LYS A 3 -52.92 16.65 17.71
N ARG A 4 -52.55 15.35 17.53
CA ARG A 4 -53.32 14.24 16.89
C ARG A 4 -53.31 14.29 15.35
N PHE A 5 -52.81 13.29 14.72
CA PHE A 5 -53.24 12.02 14.06
C PHE A 5 -53.11 12.17 12.53
N ILE A 6 -52.73 11.21 11.69
CA ILE A 6 -53.26 9.86 11.45
C ILE A 6 -52.27 9.05 10.58
N SER A 7 -52.15 7.76 10.90
CA SER A 7 -51.64 6.64 10.09
C SER A 7 -52.55 6.29 8.92
N VAL A 8 -51.99 5.69 7.86
CA VAL A 8 -52.70 4.67 7.07
C VAL A 8 -51.75 3.56 6.67
N ILE A 9 -52.09 2.37 7.09
CA ILE A 9 -51.60 1.03 6.75
C ILE A 9 -52.51 0.46 5.66
N LEU A 10 -51.94 -0.27 4.67
CA LEU A 10 -52.60 -1.40 3.97
C LEU A 10 -51.48 -2.17 3.25
N SER A 11 -51.04 -3.32 3.62
CA SER A 11 -51.54 -4.70 3.78
C SER A 11 -51.94 -5.43 2.50
N ALA A 12 -51.13 -6.48 2.24
CA ALA A 12 -51.48 -7.82 1.77
C ALA A 12 -51.78 -7.98 0.26
N MET A 13 -51.37 -9.03 -0.44
CA MET A 13 -51.53 -10.44 -0.15
C MET A 13 -50.70 -11.32 -1.13
N MET A 14 -50.24 -12.43 -0.63
CA MET A 14 -49.66 -13.61 -1.32
C MET A 14 -50.54 -14.18 -2.42
N ILE A 15 -49.93 -14.80 -3.45
CA ILE A 15 -50.37 -16.12 -3.93
C ILE A 15 -49.14 -16.94 -4.35
N MET A 16 -48.94 -18.06 -3.67
CA MET A 16 -48.10 -19.17 -4.10
C MET A 16 -48.85 -20.01 -5.12
N THR A 17 -48.13 -20.51 -6.13
CA THR A 17 -48.42 -21.83 -6.72
C THR A 17 -47.13 -22.50 -7.19
N ALA A 18 -46.95 -23.70 -6.68
CA ALA A 18 -45.90 -24.63 -7.04
C ALA A 18 -46.27 -25.38 -8.32
N CYS A 19 -45.31 -25.83 -9.12
CA CYS A 19 -45.05 -27.19 -9.52
C CYS A 19 -43.93 -27.33 -10.57
N ALA A 20 -43.22 -28.38 -10.44
CA ALA A 20 -41.96 -28.82 -11.04
C ALA A 20 -42.05 -29.34 -12.52
N PRO A 21 -41.02 -30.09 -13.03
CA PRO A 21 -40.15 -29.59 -14.11
C PRO A 21 -40.44 -30.26 -15.47
N LYS A 22 -39.92 -29.70 -16.58
CA LYS A 22 -39.76 -30.41 -17.83
C LYS A 22 -38.58 -29.92 -18.65
N GLU A 23 -37.95 -30.90 -19.27
CA GLU A 23 -36.74 -30.97 -20.09
C GLU A 23 -36.67 -30.03 -21.29
N GLU A 24 -35.42 -29.73 -21.63
CA GLU A 24 -34.81 -29.50 -22.94
C GLU A 24 -35.64 -28.96 -24.10
N THR A 25 -35.19 -27.81 -24.61
CA THR A 25 -34.91 -27.64 -26.05
C THR A 25 -33.97 -26.47 -26.29
N THR A 26 -32.84 -26.79 -26.87
CA THR A 26 -31.91 -25.89 -27.58
C THR A 26 -32.66 -25.14 -28.70
N SER A 27 -32.57 -23.79 -28.68
CA SER A 27 -32.57 -23.02 -29.94
C SER A 27 -32.09 -21.58 -29.72
N THR A 28 -30.92 -21.29 -30.29
CA THR A 28 -30.56 -20.07 -31.03
C THR A 28 -31.18 -18.74 -30.61
N VAL A 29 -30.37 -17.93 -29.89
CA VAL A 29 -30.41 -16.46 -30.01
C VAL A 29 -28.97 -15.99 -30.26
N ALA A 30 -28.52 -16.25 -31.48
CA ALA A 30 -27.43 -15.51 -32.12
C ALA A 30 -28.14 -14.58 -33.13
N SER A 31 -28.21 -13.31 -32.81
CA SER A 31 -28.31 -12.20 -33.76
C SER A 31 -28.90 -10.97 -33.09
N LYS A 32 -28.01 -10.14 -32.54
CA LYS A 32 -28.17 -8.67 -32.43
C LYS A 32 -26.97 -7.99 -31.71
N GLN A 33 -25.76 -8.48 -31.95
CA GLN A 33 -24.54 -7.85 -31.49
C GLN A 33 -23.46 -7.77 -32.59
N SER A 34 -23.91 -7.63 -33.84
CA SER A 34 -23.07 -7.68 -35.05
C SER A 34 -23.26 -6.46 -35.97
N GLU A 35 -23.60 -5.30 -35.41
CA GLU A 35 -23.64 -4.05 -36.20
C GLU A 35 -23.05 -2.84 -35.48
N LYS A 36 -21.94 -3.03 -34.76
CA LYS A 36 -21.16 -1.91 -34.23
C LYS A 36 -19.63 -2.12 -34.26
N ASN A 37 -19.16 -3.14 -34.94
CA ASN A 37 -17.71 -3.43 -35.04
C ASN A 37 -17.21 -3.40 -36.50
N GLU A 38 -17.68 -2.47 -37.32
CA GLU A 38 -17.09 -2.16 -38.61
C GLU A 38 -16.81 -0.67 -38.73
N ALA A 39 -15.77 -0.19 -38.04
CA ALA A 39 -15.07 1.07 -38.35
C ALA A 39 -13.83 1.25 -37.49
N ILE A 40 -13.03 0.23 -37.24
CA ILE A 40 -11.61 0.39 -36.93
C ILE A 40 -10.86 -0.68 -37.73
N GLN A 41 -10.75 -0.46 -39.02
CA GLN A 41 -9.72 -1.15 -39.80
C GLN A 41 -8.38 -0.51 -39.50
N ALA A 42 -7.52 -1.33 -38.94
CA ALA A 42 -6.11 -1.10 -38.75
C ALA A 42 -5.47 -0.47 -39.98
N THR A 43 -4.85 0.68 -39.77
CA THR A 43 -3.65 1.00 -40.52
C THR A 43 -2.57 0.09 -39.94
N GLU A 44 -2.23 -0.95 -40.69
CA GLU A 44 -0.98 -1.69 -40.52
C GLU A 44 0.16 -0.66 -40.59
N ALA A 45 0.63 -0.23 -39.41
CA ALA A 45 1.95 0.33 -39.32
C ALA A 45 2.92 -0.83 -39.43
N ALA A 46 3.71 -0.79 -40.48
CA ALA A 46 4.77 -1.73 -40.76
C ALA A 46 5.54 -2.09 -39.52
N GLY A 47 5.71 -3.38 -39.24
CA GLY A 47 6.65 -3.90 -38.28
C GLY A 47 8.07 -3.45 -38.62
N GLY A 48 8.45 -2.30 -38.10
CA GLY A 48 9.82 -1.88 -37.95
C GLY A 48 10.33 -2.51 -36.68
N THR A 49 11.09 -3.61 -36.77
CA THR A 49 12.08 -3.96 -35.77
C THR A 49 13.04 -2.79 -35.71
N SER A 50 12.78 -1.84 -34.81
CA SER A 50 13.73 -0.84 -34.42
C SER A 50 14.86 -1.59 -33.69
N SER A 51 15.95 -1.85 -34.40
CA SER A 51 17.22 -2.11 -33.75
C SER A 51 17.68 -0.79 -33.15
N SER A 52 17.13 -0.40 -31.99
CA SER A 52 17.67 0.69 -31.24
C SER A 52 19.09 0.28 -30.83
N THR A 53 20.09 1.01 -31.26
CA THR A 53 21.45 0.95 -30.72
C THR A 53 21.49 1.61 -29.33
N GLY A 54 20.36 1.88 -28.75
CA GLY A 54 20.15 2.54 -27.46
C GLY A 54 20.12 1.57 -26.28
N LYS A 55 20.37 2.08 -25.10
CA LYS A 55 20.29 1.33 -23.84
C LYS A 55 18.82 1.17 -23.42
N THR A 56 18.32 -0.06 -23.44
CA THR A 56 16.95 -0.42 -23.06
C THR A 56 16.95 -1.21 -21.75
N ILE A 57 16.00 -0.91 -20.86
CA ILE A 57 15.72 -1.70 -19.68
C ILE A 57 14.31 -2.30 -19.78
N THR A 58 14.19 -3.60 -19.52
CA THR A 58 12.91 -4.31 -19.55
C THR A 58 12.53 -4.80 -18.16
N ILE A 59 11.35 -4.40 -17.69
CA ILE A 59 10.84 -4.66 -16.35
C ILE A 59 9.62 -5.58 -16.44
N GLY A 60 9.68 -6.76 -15.83
CA GLY A 60 8.52 -7.63 -15.66
C GLY A 60 7.65 -7.16 -14.50
N THR A 61 6.40 -6.78 -14.77
CA THR A 61 5.41 -6.41 -13.75
C THR A 61 4.26 -7.41 -13.71
N PRO A 62 3.79 -7.83 -12.50
CA PRO A 62 2.64 -8.72 -12.40
C PRO A 62 1.29 -8.01 -12.51
N TYR A 63 1.30 -6.70 -12.66
CA TYR A 63 0.09 -5.87 -12.63
C TYR A 63 -0.31 -5.43 -14.03
N THR A 64 -1.62 -5.48 -14.31
CA THR A 64 -2.23 -4.84 -15.48
C THR A 64 -2.24 -3.34 -15.35
N ILE A 65 -2.33 -2.64 -16.47
CA ILE A 65 -2.46 -1.19 -16.53
C ILE A 65 -3.91 -0.87 -16.92
N ASP A 66 -4.63 -0.27 -15.98
CA ASP A 66 -6.05 0.05 -16.15
C ASP A 66 -6.25 1.47 -16.68
N THR A 67 -5.36 2.40 -16.30
CA THR A 67 -5.44 3.81 -16.71
C THR A 67 -4.06 4.48 -16.75
N PHE A 68 -3.93 5.45 -17.67
CA PHE A 68 -2.80 6.39 -17.69
C PHE A 68 -3.19 7.79 -17.19
N LEU A 69 -4.41 7.96 -16.67
CA LEU A 69 -4.87 9.26 -16.17
C LEU A 69 -4.20 9.61 -14.84
N PRO A 70 -3.54 10.78 -14.75
CA PRO A 70 -2.78 11.17 -13.56
C PRO A 70 -3.64 11.45 -12.32
N TRP A 71 -4.96 11.50 -12.45
CA TRP A 71 -5.91 11.74 -11.35
C TRP A 71 -6.80 10.54 -11.00
N ASP A 72 -6.82 9.47 -11.82
CA ASP A 72 -7.78 8.36 -11.68
C ASP A 72 -7.13 7.01 -11.33
N PHE A 73 -5.83 6.96 -11.15
CA PHE A 73 -5.12 5.72 -10.84
C PHE A 73 -5.41 5.24 -9.40
N THR A 74 -5.58 3.92 -9.26
CA THR A 74 -5.81 3.26 -7.97
C THR A 74 -4.94 2.00 -7.80
N SER A 75 -4.41 1.46 -8.90
CA SER A 75 -3.59 0.26 -8.91
C SER A 75 -2.08 0.59 -8.83
N ASP A 76 -1.30 -0.36 -8.32
CA ASP A 76 0.16 -0.26 -8.33
C ASP A 76 0.69 -0.32 -9.78
N GLY A 77 0.04 -1.09 -10.66
CA GLY A 77 0.43 -1.21 -12.06
C GLY A 77 0.37 0.12 -12.80
N ASP A 78 -0.74 0.86 -12.66
CA ASP A 78 -0.88 2.19 -13.25
C ASP A 78 0.27 3.09 -12.80
N ARG A 79 0.49 3.11 -11.48
CA ARG A 79 1.44 4.02 -10.87
C ARG A 79 2.88 3.75 -11.27
N TYR A 80 3.30 2.48 -11.43
CA TYR A 80 4.66 2.15 -11.87
C TYR A 80 5.00 2.76 -13.23
N VAL A 81 4.01 2.89 -14.10
CA VAL A 81 4.20 3.48 -15.42
C VAL A 81 4.05 5.00 -15.39
N ILE A 82 2.92 5.50 -14.84
CA ILE A 82 2.61 6.94 -14.95
C ILE A 82 3.54 7.83 -14.13
N SER A 83 4.16 7.32 -13.04
CA SER A 83 5.16 8.08 -12.28
C SER A 83 6.47 8.33 -13.04
N ASN A 84 6.69 7.64 -14.16
CA ASN A 84 7.80 7.92 -15.06
C ASN A 84 7.46 8.97 -16.13
N VAL A 85 6.15 9.19 -16.37
CA VAL A 85 5.60 10.12 -17.36
C VAL A 85 5.20 11.44 -16.72
N TYR A 86 4.56 11.41 -15.56
CA TYR A 86 4.13 12.57 -14.80
C TYR A 86 4.99 12.76 -13.57
N GLU A 87 5.09 13.99 -13.09
CA GLU A 87 5.76 14.31 -11.83
C GLU A 87 4.76 14.84 -10.81
N CYS A 88 5.06 14.54 -9.53
CA CYS A 88 4.51 15.29 -8.41
C CYS A 88 5.45 16.43 -8.02
N LEU A 89 5.03 17.35 -7.15
CA LEU A 89 5.94 18.35 -6.58
C LEU A 89 7.06 17.68 -5.76
N PHE A 90 6.71 16.64 -5.04
CA PHE A 90 7.62 15.87 -4.18
C PHE A 90 7.47 14.38 -4.44
N GLU A 91 8.52 13.63 -4.17
CA GLU A 91 8.47 12.19 -3.97
C GLU A 91 8.57 11.87 -2.49
N TYR A 92 7.89 10.79 -2.09
CA TYR A 92 7.98 10.32 -0.73
C TYR A 92 9.08 9.26 -0.63
N ASP A 93 10.13 9.58 0.09
CA ASP A 93 11.05 8.63 0.67
C ASP A 93 10.62 8.42 2.14
N ALA A 94 10.78 7.23 2.70
CA ALA A 94 10.28 6.84 4.01
C ALA A 94 10.53 7.87 5.14
N ASN A 95 11.60 8.61 5.05
CA ASN A 95 12.02 9.56 6.07
C ASN A 95 11.73 11.01 5.71
N THR A 96 11.72 11.33 4.42
CA THR A 96 11.56 12.71 3.93
C THR A 96 10.80 12.75 2.62
N CYS A 97 10.18 13.87 2.32
CA CYS A 97 9.70 14.16 0.97
C CYS A 97 10.82 14.84 0.18
N ILE A 98 11.26 14.21 -0.90
CA ILE A 98 12.32 14.72 -1.77
C ILE A 98 11.68 15.64 -2.81
N PRO A 99 12.18 16.88 -2.99
CA PRO A 99 11.74 17.75 -4.08
C PRO A 99 12.02 17.14 -5.46
N VAL A 100 11.02 17.15 -6.35
CA VAL A 100 11.11 16.64 -7.74
C VAL A 100 10.79 17.76 -8.71
N LEU A 101 9.52 17.99 -9.06
CA LEU A 101 9.12 19.19 -9.80
C LEU A 101 9.33 20.46 -8.94
N ALA A 102 9.15 20.38 -7.64
CA ALA A 102 9.66 21.38 -6.72
C ALA A 102 11.19 21.40 -6.75
N GLU A 103 11.79 22.60 -6.67
CA GLU A 103 13.22 22.81 -6.45
C GLU A 103 13.54 22.88 -4.95
N SER A 104 12.67 23.55 -4.20
CA SER A 104 12.82 23.77 -2.76
C SER A 104 11.48 24.16 -2.12
N TYR A 105 11.46 24.17 -0.80
CA TYR A 105 10.35 24.71 -0.01
C TYR A 105 10.84 25.34 1.30
N THR A 106 10.01 26.20 1.87
CA THR A 106 10.19 26.76 3.21
C THR A 106 8.86 26.77 3.96
N ASN A 107 8.91 26.75 5.28
CA ASN A 107 7.77 26.92 6.17
C ASN A 107 7.90 28.24 6.91
N PRO A 108 7.24 29.32 6.46
CA PRO A 108 7.18 30.58 7.21
C PRO A 108 6.52 30.44 8.58
N ASP A 109 5.54 29.55 8.69
CA ASP A 109 4.87 29.11 9.92
C ASP A 109 4.29 27.68 9.74
N ASP A 110 3.75 27.09 10.80
CA ASP A 110 3.27 25.69 10.80
C ASP A 110 2.12 25.41 9.82
N CYS A 111 1.45 26.44 9.30
CA CYS A 111 0.33 26.32 8.37
C CYS A 111 0.62 26.85 6.97
N THR A 112 1.82 27.41 6.74
CA THR A 112 2.19 28.05 5.47
C THR A 112 3.42 27.37 4.88
N TRP A 113 3.35 27.08 3.57
CA TRP A 113 4.41 26.43 2.82
C TRP A 113 4.67 27.18 1.53
N ASP A 114 5.86 27.79 1.40
CA ASP A 114 6.29 28.40 0.15
C ASP A 114 7.11 27.39 -0.63
N VAL A 115 6.63 27.03 -1.82
CA VAL A 115 7.22 26.01 -2.69
C VAL A 115 7.71 26.69 -3.97
N LYS A 116 9.01 26.54 -4.26
CA LYS A 116 9.60 26.97 -5.54
C LYS A 116 9.67 25.76 -6.48
N ILE A 117 9.12 25.86 -7.68
CA ILE A 117 9.26 24.85 -8.74
C ILE A 117 10.49 25.14 -9.63
N ARG A 118 10.92 24.10 -10.33
CA ARG A 118 12.10 24.18 -11.22
C ARG A 118 11.83 25.07 -12.42
N GLU A 119 12.73 26.00 -12.70
CA GLU A 119 12.67 26.87 -13.87
C GLU A 119 13.01 26.15 -15.20
N ASN A 120 13.65 24.97 -15.13
CA ASN A 120 14.02 24.15 -16.28
C ASN A 120 13.13 22.91 -16.45
N ALA A 121 11.90 22.95 -15.95
CA ALA A 121 10.89 21.92 -16.17
C ALA A 121 9.98 22.27 -17.35
N TYR A 122 9.73 21.28 -18.21
CA TYR A 122 8.96 21.47 -19.45
C TYR A 122 8.00 20.29 -19.66
N TRP A 123 6.86 20.58 -20.29
CA TRP A 123 6.00 19.51 -20.81
C TRP A 123 6.70 18.73 -21.91
N HIS A 124 6.38 17.43 -22.01
CA HIS A 124 6.93 16.58 -23.06
C HIS A 124 6.70 17.16 -24.45
N THR A 125 7.73 17.12 -25.29
CA THR A 125 7.69 17.49 -26.72
C THR A 125 7.50 16.26 -27.61
N GLY A 126 7.23 16.46 -28.90
CA GLY A 126 7.06 15.39 -29.88
C GLY A 126 5.70 14.69 -29.82
N ASN A 127 4.68 15.29 -29.20
CA ASN A 127 3.34 14.74 -29.06
C ASN A 127 2.27 15.60 -29.76
N LYS A 128 1.03 15.09 -29.85
CA LYS A 128 -0.06 15.79 -30.54
C LYS A 128 -0.57 17.02 -29.80
N LEU A 129 -0.29 17.18 -28.49
CA LEU A 129 -0.76 18.31 -27.69
C LEU A 129 0.13 19.53 -27.84
N PHE A 130 1.45 19.36 -27.84
CA PHE A 130 2.43 20.44 -27.91
C PHE A 130 3.27 20.43 -29.19
N GLY A 131 3.21 19.35 -30.00
CA GLY A 131 4.15 19.19 -31.11
C GLY A 131 5.60 19.20 -30.61
N ASP A 132 6.46 19.93 -31.33
CA ASP A 132 7.86 20.10 -30.94
C ASP A 132 8.09 21.38 -30.10
N GLU A 133 7.02 22.06 -29.69
CA GLU A 133 7.11 23.26 -28.87
C GLU A 133 7.54 22.93 -27.44
N LYS A 134 8.62 23.55 -26.99
CA LYS A 134 9.12 23.41 -25.62
C LYS A 134 8.39 24.39 -24.70
N VAL A 135 7.32 23.91 -24.05
CA VAL A 135 6.47 24.70 -23.15
C VAL A 135 6.90 24.50 -21.71
N GLN A 136 7.34 25.60 -21.08
CA GLN A 136 7.80 25.65 -19.70
C GLN A 136 6.61 25.51 -18.73
N ILE A 137 6.81 24.73 -17.67
CA ILE A 137 5.84 24.59 -16.57
C ILE A 137 5.98 25.78 -15.63
N LYS A 138 4.87 26.39 -15.27
CA LYS A 138 4.81 27.54 -14.37
C LYS A 138 3.99 27.25 -13.11
N ALA A 139 4.12 28.11 -12.13
CA ALA A 139 3.36 28.07 -10.89
C ALA A 139 1.84 28.06 -11.12
N GLU A 140 1.37 28.79 -12.15
CA GLU A 140 -0.04 28.80 -12.56
C GLU A 140 -0.55 27.41 -13.01
N ASP A 141 0.30 26.60 -13.68
CA ASP A 141 -0.06 25.24 -14.10
C ASP A 141 -0.26 24.35 -12.86
N VAL A 142 0.65 24.44 -11.89
CA VAL A 142 0.57 23.69 -10.64
C VAL A 142 -0.65 24.11 -9.84
N LYS A 143 -0.88 25.42 -9.67
CA LYS A 143 -2.08 25.93 -8.97
C LYS A 143 -3.35 25.40 -9.64
N TRP A 144 -3.42 25.46 -10.96
CA TRP A 144 -4.58 24.99 -11.69
C TRP A 144 -4.85 23.48 -11.43
N VAL A 145 -3.80 22.63 -11.44
CA VAL A 145 -3.94 21.20 -11.13
C VAL A 145 -4.43 20.98 -9.70
N MET A 146 -3.92 21.75 -8.74
CA MET A 146 -4.38 21.64 -7.34
C MET A 146 -5.85 22.02 -7.21
N ASP A 147 -6.27 23.17 -7.77
CA ASP A 147 -7.66 23.60 -7.75
C ASP A 147 -8.59 22.61 -8.47
N TRP A 148 -8.16 22.11 -9.63
CA TRP A 148 -8.87 21.10 -10.40
C TRP A 148 -9.02 19.79 -9.62
N THR A 149 -7.97 19.34 -8.93
CA THR A 149 -7.98 18.11 -8.11
C THR A 149 -8.89 18.24 -6.91
N MET A 150 -8.98 19.42 -6.30
CA MET A 150 -9.84 19.68 -5.14
C MET A 150 -11.33 19.79 -5.50
N ASP A 151 -11.66 20.08 -6.76
CA ASP A 151 -13.06 20.15 -7.20
C ASP A 151 -13.67 18.74 -7.31
N PRO A 152 -14.70 18.40 -6.49
CA PRO A 152 -15.32 17.09 -6.53
C PRO A 152 -16.01 16.76 -7.87
N ALA A 153 -16.32 17.77 -8.70
CA ALA A 153 -16.94 17.56 -10.00
C ALA A 153 -15.98 16.86 -10.99
N ASN A 154 -14.68 16.93 -10.77
CA ASN A 154 -13.66 16.34 -11.64
C ASN A 154 -13.34 14.88 -11.34
N GLY A 155 -13.84 14.33 -10.21
CA GLY A 155 -13.76 12.91 -9.88
C GLY A 155 -12.33 12.40 -9.56
N SER A 156 -11.40 13.28 -9.21
CA SER A 156 -10.04 12.89 -8.83
C SER A 156 -10.03 11.96 -7.62
N LYS A 157 -9.28 10.87 -7.68
CA LYS A 157 -9.06 9.95 -6.55
C LYS A 157 -8.25 10.59 -5.40
N GLN A 158 -7.59 11.71 -5.66
CA GLN A 158 -6.85 12.48 -4.64
C GLN A 158 -7.68 13.65 -4.06
N GLN A 159 -8.90 13.87 -4.53
CA GLN A 159 -9.75 15.00 -4.15
C GLN A 159 -9.87 15.14 -2.62
N THR A 160 -10.36 14.12 -1.95
CA THR A 160 -10.59 14.14 -0.50
C THR A 160 -9.30 14.31 0.29
N ASN A 161 -8.22 13.62 -0.12
CA ASN A 161 -6.93 13.71 0.54
C ASN A 161 -6.36 15.14 0.47
N LEU A 162 -6.41 15.75 -0.72
CA LEU A 162 -5.89 17.10 -0.93
C LEU A 162 -6.75 18.16 -0.23
N SER A 163 -8.09 18.09 -0.38
CA SER A 163 -9.02 19.06 0.22
C SER A 163 -9.05 19.04 1.75
N ASN A 164 -8.68 17.92 2.39
CA ASN A 164 -8.57 17.84 3.85
C ASN A 164 -7.27 18.47 4.39
N VAL A 165 -6.30 18.71 3.51
CA VAL A 165 -4.96 19.19 3.90
C VAL A 165 -4.71 20.61 3.41
N VAL A 166 -5.15 20.97 2.20
CA VAL A 166 -4.89 22.27 1.57
C VAL A 166 -6.14 23.15 1.64
N SER A 167 -6.01 24.34 2.25
CA SER A 167 -7.06 25.37 2.28
C SER A 167 -7.00 26.29 1.07
N SER A 168 -5.80 26.66 0.64
CA SER A 168 -5.59 27.56 -0.51
C SER A 168 -4.24 27.37 -1.15
N VAL A 169 -4.18 27.70 -2.44
CA VAL A 169 -2.94 27.78 -3.22
C VAL A 169 -2.89 29.15 -3.89
N GLU A 170 -1.81 29.89 -3.64
CA GLU A 170 -1.56 31.23 -4.21
C GLU A 170 -0.28 31.20 -5.05
N VAL A 171 -0.32 31.85 -6.21
CA VAL A 171 0.88 32.07 -7.04
C VAL A 171 1.58 33.33 -6.55
N LEU A 172 2.83 33.21 -6.15
CA LEU A 172 3.65 34.34 -5.70
C LEU A 172 4.41 34.98 -6.88
N ASP A 173 4.92 34.14 -7.78
CA ASP A 173 5.56 34.52 -9.04
C ASP A 173 5.49 33.36 -10.05
N ASP A 174 6.16 33.47 -11.20
CA ASP A 174 6.14 32.46 -12.28
C ASP A 174 6.53 31.04 -11.81
N PHE A 175 7.32 30.91 -10.72
CA PHE A 175 7.88 29.65 -10.24
C PHE A 175 7.69 29.41 -8.75
N SER A 176 6.93 30.24 -8.07
CA SER A 176 6.73 30.14 -6.62
C SER A 176 5.25 30.13 -6.26
N LEU A 177 4.89 29.18 -5.38
CA LEU A 177 3.53 29.03 -4.86
C LEU A 177 3.55 29.09 -3.34
N ARG A 178 2.48 29.60 -2.76
CA ARG A 178 2.16 29.48 -1.34
C ARG A 178 0.98 28.55 -1.14
N PHE A 179 1.17 27.53 -0.33
CA PHE A 179 0.11 26.67 0.16
C PHE A 179 -0.22 27.05 1.59
N THR A 180 -1.51 27.03 1.92
CA THR A 180 -1.98 27.22 3.29
C THR A 180 -2.79 26.01 3.73
N THR A 181 -2.58 25.56 4.96
CA THR A 181 -3.35 24.47 5.59
C THR A 181 -4.26 25.04 6.68
N PRO A 182 -5.41 24.41 7.01
CA PRO A 182 -6.35 24.91 8.03
C PRO A 182 -5.78 24.81 9.45
N GLU A 183 -4.83 23.93 9.67
CA GLU A 183 -4.09 23.66 10.89
C GLU A 183 -2.76 23.01 10.51
N PRO A 184 -1.77 22.93 11.43
CA PRO A 184 -0.52 22.23 11.13
C PRO A 184 -0.77 20.80 10.66
N LYS A 185 -0.15 20.42 9.54
CA LYS A 185 -0.34 19.10 8.89
C LYS A 185 1.00 18.42 8.66
N ALA A 186 1.34 17.45 9.51
CA ALA A 186 2.59 16.70 9.43
C ALA A 186 2.79 15.97 8.09
N LEU A 187 1.71 15.57 7.45
CA LEU A 187 1.72 14.85 6.17
C LEU A 187 1.43 15.75 4.95
N PHE A 188 1.62 17.07 5.06
CA PHE A 188 1.38 18.01 3.96
C PHE A 188 2.19 17.63 2.70
N LEU A 189 3.52 17.50 2.83
CA LEU A 189 4.38 17.14 1.67
C LEU A 189 4.07 15.75 1.13
N PHE A 190 3.73 14.79 2.00
CA PHE A 190 3.26 13.47 1.59
C PHE A 190 1.98 13.56 0.75
N THR A 191 1.05 14.44 1.11
CA THR A 191 -0.17 14.65 0.31
C THR A 191 0.18 15.20 -1.07
N LEU A 192 1.09 16.16 -1.17
CA LEU A 192 1.56 16.70 -2.45
C LEU A 192 2.32 15.68 -3.30
N SER A 193 2.99 14.69 -2.68
CA SER A 193 3.66 13.61 -3.42
C SER A 193 2.71 12.62 -4.11
N ARG A 194 1.41 12.80 -3.94
CA ARG A 194 0.38 11.95 -4.55
C ARG A 194 -0.42 12.66 -5.65
N VAL A 195 -0.19 13.95 -5.86
CA VAL A 195 -0.86 14.74 -6.89
C VAL A 195 0.09 14.91 -8.07
N MET A 196 -0.16 14.18 -9.14
CA MET A 196 0.60 14.29 -10.38
C MET A 196 0.22 15.55 -11.14
N ILE A 197 1.20 16.26 -11.66
CA ILE A 197 1.01 17.50 -12.42
C ILE A 197 0.83 17.15 -13.89
N PHE A 198 -0.22 17.70 -14.51
CA PHE A 198 -0.60 17.44 -15.89
C PHE A 198 -1.02 18.74 -16.60
N PRO A 199 -0.91 18.82 -17.95
CA PRO A 199 -1.13 20.05 -18.67
C PRO A 199 -2.62 20.44 -18.71
N LYS A 200 -2.93 21.66 -18.27
CA LYS A 200 -4.27 22.28 -18.39
C LYS A 200 -4.79 22.23 -19.83
N LYS A 201 -3.92 22.47 -20.81
CA LYS A 201 -4.23 22.44 -22.22
C LYS A 201 -4.92 21.14 -22.67
N ALA A 202 -4.55 19.99 -22.05
CA ALA A 202 -5.18 18.72 -22.38
C ALA A 202 -6.69 18.72 -22.02
N ILE A 203 -7.04 19.29 -20.89
CA ILE A 203 -8.45 19.39 -20.46
C ILE A 203 -9.20 20.42 -21.31
N ASP A 204 -8.61 21.58 -21.55
CA ASP A 204 -9.24 22.65 -22.33
C ASP A 204 -9.54 22.23 -23.78
N GLU A 205 -8.67 21.41 -24.38
CA GLU A 205 -8.82 20.93 -25.77
C GLU A 205 -9.53 19.56 -25.87
N GLY A 206 -9.88 18.93 -24.76
CA GLY A 206 -10.47 17.58 -24.73
C GLY A 206 -9.50 16.51 -25.23
N PHE A 207 -8.21 16.70 -24.98
CA PHE A 207 -7.17 15.76 -25.37
C PHE A 207 -7.20 14.52 -24.46
N ASP A 208 -7.16 13.34 -25.06
CA ASP A 208 -7.24 12.08 -24.32
C ASP A 208 -5.87 11.68 -23.75
N LEU A 209 -5.61 12.07 -22.49
CA LEU A 209 -4.40 11.69 -21.76
C LEU A 209 -4.35 10.20 -21.42
N ASN A 210 -5.47 9.46 -21.50
CA ASN A 210 -5.45 8.03 -21.31
C ASN A 210 -4.91 7.28 -22.55
N ALA A 211 -5.25 7.79 -23.73
CA ALA A 211 -4.75 7.22 -25.00
C ALA A 211 -3.32 7.71 -25.34
N CYS A 212 -2.96 8.91 -24.91
CA CYS A 212 -1.65 9.51 -25.18
C CYS A 212 -1.19 10.33 -23.97
N PRO A 213 -0.58 9.72 -22.96
CA PRO A 213 -0.08 10.40 -21.77
C PRO A 213 0.96 11.47 -22.11
N VAL A 214 0.78 12.68 -21.59
CA VAL A 214 1.70 13.82 -21.76
C VAL A 214 1.94 14.45 -20.39
N GLY A 215 3.14 14.33 -19.89
CA GLY A 215 3.59 14.86 -18.61
C GLY A 215 4.88 15.66 -18.72
N SER A 216 5.67 15.64 -17.65
CA SER A 216 6.98 16.32 -17.54
C SER A 216 8.08 15.37 -17.09
N GLY A 217 7.78 14.09 -16.89
CA GLY A 217 8.67 13.11 -16.30
C GLY A 217 9.91 12.78 -17.12
N ALA A 218 10.75 11.91 -16.57
CA ALA A 218 12.00 11.46 -17.15
C ALA A 218 11.84 10.70 -18.47
N PHE A 219 10.65 10.10 -18.67
CA PHE A 219 10.34 9.32 -19.86
C PHE A 219 9.03 9.77 -20.50
N LYS A 220 8.96 9.68 -21.83
CA LYS A 220 7.79 9.98 -22.64
C LYS A 220 7.10 8.67 -23.05
N TYR A 221 5.78 8.69 -23.10
CA TYR A 221 4.99 7.57 -23.57
C TYR A 221 5.16 7.37 -25.09
N VAL A 222 5.39 6.13 -25.49
CA VAL A 222 5.49 5.72 -26.91
C VAL A 222 4.29 4.88 -27.32
N SER A 223 4.05 3.77 -26.60
CA SER A 223 2.97 2.85 -26.96
C SER A 223 2.53 1.97 -25.81
N TYR A 224 1.31 1.47 -25.89
CA TYR A 224 0.76 0.44 -25.03
C TYR A 224 0.14 -0.66 -25.88
N GLN A 225 0.57 -1.88 -25.67
CA GLN A 225 -0.08 -3.09 -26.16
C GLN A 225 -0.79 -3.73 -24.97
N THR A 226 -2.12 -3.76 -25.02
CA THR A 226 -2.96 -4.22 -23.90
C THR A 226 -2.54 -5.62 -23.45
N ASP A 227 -2.38 -5.79 -22.14
CA ASP A 227 -1.95 -7.02 -21.47
C ASP A 227 -0.58 -7.58 -21.93
N ASP A 228 0.21 -6.81 -22.65
CA ASP A 228 1.54 -7.20 -23.12
C ASP A 228 2.63 -6.25 -22.58
N GLN A 229 2.68 -5.00 -23.08
CA GLN A 229 3.74 -4.09 -22.66
C GLN A 229 3.40 -2.61 -22.85
N VAL A 230 4.06 -1.76 -22.03
CA VAL A 230 4.16 -0.31 -22.22
C VAL A 230 5.58 0.05 -22.58
N VAL A 231 5.75 0.87 -23.60
CA VAL A 231 7.07 1.39 -24.03
C VAL A 231 7.15 2.88 -23.74
N LEU A 232 8.20 3.27 -23.03
CA LEU A 232 8.54 4.66 -22.73
C LEU A 232 9.91 4.99 -23.35
N GLU A 233 10.05 6.17 -23.93
CA GLU A 233 11.33 6.68 -24.43
C GLU A 233 11.87 7.80 -23.52
N LYS A 234 13.18 7.98 -23.50
CA LYS A 234 13.86 9.05 -22.79
C LYS A 234 13.32 10.44 -23.13
N ASN A 235 13.06 11.24 -22.11
CA ASN A 235 12.80 12.67 -22.29
C ASN A 235 14.14 13.44 -22.35
N PRO A 236 14.55 13.95 -23.53
CA PRO A 236 15.82 14.66 -23.65
C PRO A 236 15.80 16.04 -22.98
N ASP A 237 14.62 16.56 -22.67
CA ASP A 237 14.41 17.87 -22.04
C ASP A 237 14.25 17.77 -20.51
N TYR A 238 14.35 16.56 -19.95
CA TYR A 238 14.29 16.38 -18.50
C TYR A 238 15.51 16.99 -17.82
N TYR A 239 15.32 17.61 -16.67
CA TYR A 239 16.38 18.34 -15.95
C TYR A 239 17.50 17.43 -15.39
N ILE A 240 17.27 16.12 -15.29
CA ILE A 240 18.28 15.08 -15.04
C ILE A 240 18.26 14.13 -16.24
N THR A 241 19.33 14.09 -17.02
CA THR A 241 19.37 13.23 -18.21
C THR A 241 19.31 11.75 -17.83
N PRO A 242 18.27 10.99 -18.22
CA PRO A 242 18.21 9.55 -17.96
C PRO A 242 19.36 8.81 -18.64
N ASN A 243 19.90 7.76 -17.98
CA ASN A 243 21.03 6.98 -18.47
C ASN A 243 20.65 5.90 -19.50
N VAL A 244 19.36 5.56 -19.58
CA VAL A 244 18.79 4.63 -20.58
C VAL A 244 17.95 5.38 -21.57
N ASP A 245 17.82 4.86 -22.79
CA ASP A 245 17.09 5.50 -23.88
C ASP A 245 15.63 5.01 -23.93
N GLU A 246 15.37 3.82 -23.39
CA GLU A 246 14.04 3.20 -23.42
C GLU A 246 13.80 2.38 -22.14
N VAL A 247 12.57 2.43 -21.63
CA VAL A 247 12.05 1.60 -20.54
C VAL A 247 10.82 0.84 -21.03
N ILE A 248 10.85 -0.49 -20.92
CA ILE A 248 9.74 -1.35 -21.29
C ILE A 248 9.17 -2.00 -20.04
N PHE A 249 7.89 -1.76 -19.75
CA PHE A 249 7.14 -2.49 -18.74
C PHE A 249 6.42 -3.66 -19.40
N LYS A 250 6.92 -4.88 -19.21
CA LYS A 250 6.32 -6.10 -19.73
C LYS A 250 5.36 -6.69 -18.70
N ILE A 251 4.09 -6.87 -19.09
CA ILE A 251 3.05 -7.39 -18.21
C ILE A 251 3.16 -8.91 -18.15
N ILE A 252 3.58 -9.46 -17.01
CA ILE A 252 3.74 -10.89 -16.77
C ILE A 252 3.02 -11.23 -15.45
N PRO A 253 1.70 -11.53 -15.47
CA PRO A 253 0.90 -11.72 -14.26
C PRO A 253 1.38 -12.88 -13.37
N ASP A 254 1.91 -13.94 -13.95
CA ASP A 254 2.48 -15.06 -13.21
C ASP A 254 3.93 -14.73 -12.80
N LYS A 255 4.16 -14.63 -11.50
CA LYS A 255 5.47 -14.25 -10.94
C LYS A 255 6.54 -15.31 -11.19
N SER A 256 6.20 -16.61 -11.25
CA SER A 256 7.16 -17.66 -11.60
C SER A 256 7.55 -17.60 -13.07
N VAL A 257 6.61 -17.25 -13.96
CA VAL A 257 6.92 -16.98 -15.38
C VAL A 257 7.85 -15.76 -15.49
N SER A 258 7.60 -14.70 -14.70
CA SER A 258 8.48 -13.52 -14.64
C SER A 258 9.89 -13.87 -14.13
N ALA A 259 9.99 -14.75 -13.14
CA ALA A 259 11.27 -15.26 -12.65
C ALA A 259 12.04 -16.06 -13.73
N ILE A 260 11.34 -16.86 -14.53
CA ILE A 260 11.93 -17.60 -15.67
C ILE A 260 12.39 -16.61 -16.77
N ALA A 261 11.58 -15.61 -17.09
CA ALA A 261 11.93 -14.58 -18.08
C ALA A 261 13.21 -13.81 -17.66
N LEU A 262 13.37 -13.51 -16.36
CA LEU A 262 14.61 -12.92 -15.82
C LEU A 262 15.81 -13.87 -16.01
N GLN A 263 15.66 -15.15 -15.68
CA GLN A 263 16.70 -16.16 -15.82
C GLN A 263 17.13 -16.38 -17.28
N ASN A 264 16.21 -16.21 -18.22
CA ASN A 264 16.49 -16.31 -19.66
C ASN A 264 17.05 -14.99 -20.25
N GLY A 265 17.09 -13.90 -19.49
CA GLY A 265 17.51 -12.59 -19.99
C GLY A 265 16.46 -11.89 -20.88
N GLU A 266 15.21 -12.31 -20.83
CA GLU A 266 14.10 -11.67 -21.55
C GLU A 266 13.61 -10.39 -20.89
N ILE A 267 13.89 -10.24 -19.59
CA ILE A 267 13.69 -9.03 -18.78
C ILE A 267 14.91 -8.77 -17.90
N ASP A 268 15.11 -7.55 -17.49
CA ASP A 268 16.26 -7.13 -16.66
C ASP A 268 15.92 -7.05 -15.18
N ILE A 269 14.65 -6.75 -14.87
CA ILE A 269 14.12 -6.63 -13.52
C ILE A 269 12.79 -7.37 -13.44
N THR A 270 12.58 -8.16 -12.37
CA THR A 270 11.24 -8.64 -11.99
C THR A 270 10.84 -8.02 -10.66
N ALA A 271 9.63 -7.43 -10.62
CA ALA A 271 9.14 -6.66 -9.49
C ALA A 271 9.01 -7.49 -8.19
N GLN A 272 8.70 -8.77 -8.31
CA GLN A 272 8.50 -9.65 -7.16
C GLN A 272 8.90 -11.09 -7.49
N VAL A 273 9.86 -11.63 -6.73
CA VAL A 273 10.24 -13.05 -6.78
C VAL A 273 9.50 -13.83 -5.70
N LEU A 274 8.85 -14.94 -6.06
CA LEU A 274 8.22 -15.83 -5.10
C LEU A 274 9.28 -16.59 -4.28
N SER A 275 8.94 -16.94 -3.05
CA SER A 275 9.83 -17.72 -2.17
C SER A 275 10.26 -19.07 -2.77
N THR A 276 9.45 -19.64 -3.66
CA THR A 276 9.75 -20.88 -4.41
C THR A 276 10.82 -20.71 -5.48
N ASP A 277 11.01 -19.50 -6.00
CA ASP A 277 11.89 -19.22 -7.13
C ASP A 277 13.24 -18.62 -6.69
N ILE A 278 13.36 -18.26 -5.41
CA ILE A 278 14.54 -17.62 -4.83
C ILE A 278 15.81 -18.45 -5.02
N ASP A 279 15.75 -19.75 -4.74
CA ASP A 279 16.93 -20.63 -4.82
C ASP A 279 17.45 -20.71 -6.27
N ALA A 280 16.55 -20.70 -7.26
CA ALA A 280 16.90 -20.76 -8.67
C ALA A 280 17.57 -19.47 -9.16
N ILE A 281 17.08 -18.31 -8.73
CA ILE A 281 17.68 -17.01 -9.07
C ILE A 281 19.01 -16.82 -8.34
N ALA A 282 19.06 -17.12 -7.03
CA ALA A 282 20.29 -17.00 -6.24
C ALA A 282 21.44 -17.89 -6.72
N ALA A 283 21.15 -18.96 -7.46
CA ALA A 283 22.16 -19.85 -8.03
C ALA A 283 22.80 -19.31 -9.33
N GLN A 284 22.27 -18.25 -9.93
CA GLN A 284 22.82 -17.65 -11.15
C GLN A 284 23.80 -16.51 -10.80
N GLU A 285 24.99 -16.57 -11.41
CA GLU A 285 26.08 -15.63 -11.10
C GLU A 285 25.79 -14.19 -11.58
N ASP A 286 25.01 -14.05 -12.64
CA ASP A 286 24.65 -12.79 -13.30
C ASP A 286 23.37 -12.14 -12.74
N LEU A 287 22.67 -12.81 -11.83
CA LEU A 287 21.48 -12.31 -11.17
C LEU A 287 21.72 -11.94 -9.71
N GLU A 288 20.88 -11.06 -9.20
CA GLU A 288 20.83 -10.71 -7.78
C GLU A 288 19.39 -10.57 -7.27
N LEU A 289 19.25 -10.76 -5.96
CA LEU A 289 18.00 -10.55 -5.23
C LEU A 289 18.16 -9.31 -4.37
N VAL A 290 17.33 -8.29 -4.64
CA VAL A 290 17.33 -7.03 -3.91
C VAL A 290 16.18 -7.06 -2.91
N PRO A 291 16.44 -7.18 -1.59
CA PRO A 291 15.39 -7.19 -0.58
C PRO A 291 14.77 -5.81 -0.44
N ASN A 292 13.43 -5.78 -0.34
CA ASN A 292 12.66 -4.57 -0.10
C ASN A 292 11.49 -4.88 0.83
N THR A 293 11.01 -3.91 1.60
CA THR A 293 9.87 -4.11 2.48
C THR A 293 8.57 -3.73 1.77
N LEU A 294 7.47 -4.34 2.20
CA LEU A 294 6.13 -3.91 1.77
C LEU A 294 5.66 -2.66 2.54
N GLY A 295 6.45 -2.15 3.49
CA GLY A 295 6.06 -1.07 4.38
C GLY A 295 4.97 -1.46 5.39
N TRP A 296 4.77 -2.77 5.59
CA TRP A 296 3.70 -3.33 6.42
C TRP A 296 4.26 -4.43 7.30
N TYR A 297 3.74 -4.54 8.53
CA TYR A 297 4.00 -5.69 9.39
C TYR A 297 2.81 -6.65 9.41
N ARG A 298 3.06 -7.89 9.79
CA ARG A 298 2.02 -8.89 10.03
C ARG A 298 1.90 -9.13 11.52
N TYR A 299 0.66 -9.29 11.98
CA TYR A 299 0.34 -9.41 13.40
C TYR A 299 -0.88 -10.29 13.63
N ALA A 300 -1.02 -10.78 14.86
CA ALA A 300 -2.28 -11.30 15.35
C ALA A 300 -2.86 -10.28 16.34
N GLY A 301 -3.99 -9.66 15.96
CA GLY A 301 -4.65 -8.60 16.72
C GLY A 301 -5.70 -9.17 17.68
N PHE A 302 -5.72 -8.65 18.90
CA PHE A 302 -6.77 -8.94 19.87
C PHE A 302 -7.94 -7.95 19.70
N ASN A 303 -9.17 -8.44 19.77
CA ASN A 303 -10.32 -7.58 19.96
C ASN A 303 -10.37 -7.14 21.44
N CYS A 304 -9.86 -5.95 21.74
CA CYS A 304 -9.77 -5.45 23.11
C CYS A 304 -11.13 -5.21 23.79
N LYS A 305 -12.26 -5.31 23.06
CA LYS A 305 -13.62 -5.30 23.62
C LYS A 305 -14.13 -6.69 23.98
N ASP A 306 -13.52 -7.77 23.46
CA ASP A 306 -13.92 -9.11 23.82
C ASP A 306 -13.64 -9.36 25.31
N PRO A 307 -14.59 -9.92 26.07
CA PRO A 307 -14.42 -10.15 27.51
C PRO A 307 -13.18 -10.96 27.89
N LEU A 308 -12.65 -11.81 26.98
CA LEU A 308 -11.40 -12.54 27.18
C LEU A 308 -10.16 -11.65 27.10
N PHE A 309 -10.23 -10.55 26.36
CA PHE A 309 -9.06 -9.75 26.00
C PHE A 309 -9.10 -8.28 26.49
N THR A 310 -10.08 -7.89 27.31
CA THR A 310 -10.13 -6.56 27.91
C THR A 310 -8.97 -6.27 28.86
N ASP A 311 -8.50 -7.29 29.60
CA ASP A 311 -7.37 -7.17 30.51
C ASP A 311 -6.03 -7.29 29.74
N PRO A 312 -5.17 -6.24 29.71
CA PRO A 312 -3.88 -6.30 29.02
C PRO A 312 -2.96 -7.41 29.58
N GLU A 313 -3.06 -7.76 30.85
CA GLU A 313 -2.25 -8.84 31.42
C GLU A 313 -2.60 -10.22 30.81
N ILE A 314 -3.86 -10.44 30.44
CA ILE A 314 -4.26 -11.64 29.70
C ILE A 314 -3.64 -11.62 28.30
N ARG A 315 -3.68 -10.51 27.59
CA ARG A 315 -3.06 -10.39 26.26
C ARG A 315 -1.53 -10.61 26.31
N LYS A 316 -0.88 -10.06 27.35
CA LYS A 316 0.56 -10.32 27.62
C LYS A 316 0.81 -11.80 27.87
N ALA A 317 0.02 -12.45 28.72
CA ALA A 317 0.17 -13.89 29.00
C ALA A 317 0.04 -14.73 27.71
N LEU A 318 -0.95 -14.44 26.87
CA LEU A 318 -1.10 -15.15 25.60
C LEU A 318 0.08 -14.89 24.66
N THR A 319 0.63 -13.67 24.62
CA THR A 319 1.80 -13.31 23.82
C THR A 319 3.06 -14.00 24.35
N MET A 320 3.27 -14.05 25.68
CA MET A 320 4.38 -14.78 26.31
C MET A 320 4.37 -16.27 26.04
N ALA A 321 3.20 -16.84 25.79
CA ALA A 321 3.05 -18.28 25.50
C ALA A 321 3.44 -18.68 24.08
N VAL A 322 3.75 -17.71 23.20
CA VAL A 322 4.05 -17.96 21.79
C VAL A 322 5.48 -17.55 21.46
N ASP A 323 6.28 -18.50 20.99
CA ASP A 323 7.62 -18.25 20.44
C ASP A 323 7.49 -17.68 19.02
N LEU A 324 7.37 -16.35 18.94
CA LEU A 324 7.19 -15.65 17.67
C LEU A 324 8.48 -15.59 16.83
N ASP A 325 9.65 -15.65 17.46
CA ASP A 325 10.93 -15.72 16.74
C ASP A 325 11.05 -17.03 15.99
N ALA A 326 10.83 -18.15 16.69
CA ALA A 326 10.81 -19.48 16.07
C ALA A 326 9.67 -19.62 15.03
N ALA A 327 8.53 -18.94 15.22
CA ALA A 327 7.43 -18.94 14.26
C ALA A 327 7.83 -18.26 12.96
N VAL A 328 8.49 -17.10 13.01
CA VAL A 328 8.97 -16.37 11.83
C VAL A 328 10.01 -17.19 11.08
N ASP A 329 10.99 -17.76 11.79
CA ASP A 329 12.00 -18.64 11.19
C ASP A 329 11.38 -19.85 10.49
N ALA A 330 10.38 -20.47 11.09
CA ALA A 330 9.69 -21.63 10.51
C ALA A 330 8.86 -21.28 9.26
N ILE A 331 8.25 -20.09 9.23
CA ILE A 331 7.42 -19.64 8.10
C ILE A 331 8.30 -19.30 6.88
N PHE A 332 9.47 -18.67 7.09
CA PHE A 332 10.30 -18.07 6.04
C PHE A 332 11.61 -18.83 5.76
N LYS A 333 11.74 -20.04 6.26
CA LYS A 333 12.94 -20.87 5.98
C LYS A 333 13.05 -21.18 4.48
N ASN A 334 14.24 -20.93 3.92
CA ASN A 334 14.63 -21.29 2.56
C ASN A 334 16.06 -21.83 2.53
N SER A 335 16.44 -22.53 1.44
CA SER A 335 17.76 -23.16 1.30
C SER A 335 18.86 -22.23 0.88
N ALA A 336 18.54 -21.13 0.19
CA ALA A 336 19.50 -20.10 -0.23
C ALA A 336 19.98 -19.21 0.93
N GLY A 337 19.33 -19.28 2.11
CA GLY A 337 19.65 -18.40 3.24
C GLY A 337 19.24 -16.94 3.01
N VAL A 338 18.39 -16.67 2.03
CA VAL A 338 17.90 -15.34 1.74
C VAL A 338 16.92 -14.90 2.83
N LYS A 339 17.11 -13.69 3.36
CA LYS A 339 16.27 -13.13 4.40
C LYS A 339 14.93 -12.66 3.80
N LEU A 340 13.84 -13.39 4.11
CA LEU A 340 12.50 -13.12 3.61
C LEU A 340 11.60 -12.41 4.62
N ALA A 341 11.98 -12.39 5.87
CA ALA A 341 11.29 -11.64 6.92
C ALA A 341 12.20 -11.39 8.11
N VAL A 342 11.79 -10.45 8.95
CA VAL A 342 12.35 -10.22 10.28
C VAL A 342 11.24 -10.17 11.30
N ARG A 343 11.54 -10.56 12.53
CA ARG A 343 10.65 -10.41 13.67
C ARG A 343 10.24 -8.94 13.85
N ALA A 344 8.96 -8.66 13.92
CA ALA A 344 8.45 -7.34 14.28
C ALA A 344 8.28 -7.26 15.80
N TYR A 345 8.82 -6.23 16.43
CA TYR A 345 8.62 -5.94 17.85
C TYR A 345 7.63 -4.80 18.06
N GLY A 346 7.29 -4.05 17.02
CA GLY A 346 6.35 -2.94 17.05
C GLY A 346 5.65 -2.71 15.70
N PRO A 347 4.79 -1.70 15.62
CA PRO A 347 3.86 -1.52 14.51
C PRO A 347 4.42 -0.72 13.33
N ILE A 348 5.59 -0.09 13.46
CA ILE A 348 6.15 0.80 12.44
C ILE A 348 7.31 0.10 11.75
N PRO A 349 7.31 -0.03 10.40
CA PRO A 349 8.47 -0.56 9.67
C PRO A 349 9.75 0.18 10.01
N LEU A 350 10.87 -0.57 10.16
CA LEU A 350 12.12 -0.06 10.72
C LEU A 350 12.74 1.10 9.93
N GLU A 351 12.36 1.23 8.68
CA GLU A 351 12.83 2.28 7.77
C GLU A 351 12.00 3.58 7.90
N LEU A 352 10.88 3.55 8.65
CA LEU A 352 9.95 4.68 8.75
C LEU A 352 10.15 5.51 10.04
N PRO A 353 9.82 6.82 10.02
CA PRO A 353 9.87 7.67 11.21
C PRO A 353 8.99 7.13 12.34
N GLY A 354 9.54 7.10 13.53
CA GLY A 354 8.87 6.58 14.73
C GLY A 354 9.14 5.11 15.01
N ALA A 355 9.91 4.43 14.16
CA ALA A 355 10.42 3.10 14.47
C ALA A 355 11.54 3.19 15.52
N ASP A 356 11.35 2.55 16.65
CA ASP A 356 12.37 2.36 17.69
C ASP A 356 12.33 0.93 18.20
N GLU A 357 13.08 0.07 17.53
CA GLU A 357 13.12 -1.36 17.87
C GLU A 357 13.67 -1.60 19.28
N THR A 358 14.58 -0.75 19.76
CA THR A 358 15.15 -0.86 21.10
C THR A 358 14.07 -0.61 22.15
N LEU A 359 13.35 0.49 22.01
CA LEU A 359 12.26 0.85 22.90
C LEU A 359 11.13 -0.18 22.88
N TRP A 360 10.82 -0.74 21.71
CA TRP A 360 9.81 -1.82 21.62
C TRP A 360 10.26 -3.10 22.30
N LYS A 361 11.54 -3.52 22.16
CA LYS A 361 12.08 -4.70 22.84
C LYS A 361 12.09 -4.56 24.35
N GLU A 362 12.31 -3.35 24.87
CA GLU A 362 12.23 -3.05 26.30
C GLU A 362 10.80 -3.19 26.84
N ASN A 363 9.78 -2.92 26.01
CA ASN A 363 8.36 -2.96 26.37
C ASN A 363 7.65 -4.26 25.99
N ALA A 364 8.24 -5.05 25.08
CA ALA A 364 7.68 -6.31 24.63
C ALA A 364 7.84 -7.41 25.69
N VAL A 365 6.88 -8.31 25.73
CA VAL A 365 6.99 -9.51 26.56
C VAL A 365 7.89 -10.56 25.87
N SER A 366 8.75 -11.22 26.65
CA SER A 366 9.58 -12.33 26.17
C SER A 366 8.79 -13.64 26.18
N TYR A 367 9.22 -14.60 25.35
CA TYR A 367 8.66 -15.95 25.38
C TYR A 367 8.93 -16.61 26.74
N ASP A 368 7.87 -16.88 27.48
CA ASP A 368 7.87 -17.56 28.80
C ASP A 368 6.50 -18.21 29.04
N PRO A 369 6.26 -19.42 28.51
CA PRO A 369 4.99 -20.12 28.70
C PRO A 369 4.66 -20.45 30.14
N GLU A 370 5.65 -20.65 31.00
CA GLU A 370 5.41 -20.89 32.43
C GLU A 370 5.04 -19.60 33.18
N GLY A 371 5.65 -18.48 32.83
CA GLY A 371 5.23 -17.14 33.25
C GLY A 371 3.80 -16.81 32.81
N ALA A 372 3.45 -17.15 31.58
CA ALA A 372 2.10 -17.00 31.05
C ALA A 372 1.05 -17.74 31.90
N LYS A 373 1.29 -18.99 32.23
CA LYS A 373 0.40 -19.80 33.11
C LYS A 373 0.21 -19.12 34.46
N LYS A 374 1.29 -18.62 35.10
CA LYS A 374 1.22 -17.92 36.39
C LYS A 374 0.35 -16.67 36.33
N ILE A 375 0.44 -15.91 35.23
CA ILE A 375 -0.41 -14.73 35.02
C ILE A 375 -1.86 -15.15 34.91
N LEU A 376 -2.19 -16.17 34.09
CA LEU A 376 -3.55 -16.69 33.93
C LEU A 376 -4.13 -17.14 35.27
N GLU A 377 -3.36 -17.89 36.05
CA GLU A 377 -3.75 -18.37 37.37
C GLU A 377 -4.00 -17.21 38.36
N SER A 378 -3.15 -16.18 38.34
CA SER A 378 -3.33 -14.96 39.16
C SER A 378 -4.60 -14.20 38.81
N LYS A 379 -5.06 -14.30 37.57
CA LYS A 379 -6.32 -13.72 37.07
C LYS A 379 -7.54 -14.62 37.32
N GLY A 380 -7.35 -15.76 38.04
CA GLY A 380 -8.41 -16.62 38.47
C GLY A 380 -8.77 -17.75 37.50
N TRP A 381 -7.99 -17.93 36.43
CA TRP A 381 -8.11 -19.06 35.52
C TRP A 381 -7.52 -20.32 36.20
N LYS A 382 -8.17 -21.46 36.07
CA LYS A 382 -7.73 -22.74 36.62
C LYS A 382 -7.80 -23.83 35.57
N THR A 383 -6.86 -24.75 35.58
CA THR A 383 -6.88 -25.89 34.67
C THR A 383 -8.09 -26.79 34.97
N GLY A 384 -8.95 -26.98 33.98
CA GLY A 384 -10.10 -27.88 34.04
C GLY A 384 -9.72 -29.34 33.91
N ALA A 385 -10.69 -30.23 34.06
CA ALA A 385 -10.49 -31.69 34.01
C ALA A 385 -9.98 -32.20 32.65
N ASP A 386 -10.21 -31.45 31.57
CA ASP A 386 -9.74 -31.73 30.21
C ASP A 386 -8.42 -30.99 29.85
N GLY A 387 -7.80 -30.36 30.83
CA GLY A 387 -6.55 -29.62 30.63
C GLY A 387 -6.71 -28.22 30.08
N ILE A 388 -7.92 -27.78 29.79
CA ILE A 388 -8.20 -26.39 29.31
C ILE A 388 -8.47 -25.49 30.52
N TYR A 389 -7.92 -24.29 30.50
CA TYR A 389 -8.21 -23.28 31.52
C TYR A 389 -9.68 -22.90 31.53
N GLU A 390 -10.23 -22.77 32.74
CA GLU A 390 -11.61 -22.36 32.97
C GLU A 390 -11.70 -21.31 34.10
N LYS A 391 -12.68 -20.42 33.98
CA LYS A 391 -13.02 -19.42 34.99
C LYS A 391 -14.54 -19.19 35.00
N ASP A 392 -15.17 -19.18 36.17
CA ASP A 392 -16.60 -18.97 36.34
C ASP A 392 -17.45 -19.92 35.47
N GLY A 393 -17.02 -21.18 35.32
CA GLY A 393 -17.68 -22.20 34.49
C GLY A 393 -17.55 -22.02 32.99
N LYS A 394 -16.70 -21.11 32.53
CA LYS A 394 -16.40 -20.88 31.10
C LYS A 394 -14.98 -21.31 30.78
N LYS A 395 -14.81 -22.07 29.71
CA LYS A 395 -13.50 -22.43 29.18
C LYS A 395 -12.83 -21.22 28.51
N PHE A 396 -11.50 -21.19 28.58
CA PHE A 396 -10.72 -20.26 27.81
C PHE A 396 -10.61 -20.77 26.36
N SER A 397 -11.64 -20.45 25.58
CA SER A 397 -11.77 -20.90 24.18
C SER A 397 -12.07 -19.74 23.28
N PHE A 398 -11.37 -19.64 22.13
CA PHE A 398 -11.58 -18.62 21.12
C PHE A 398 -11.06 -19.04 19.75
N THR A 399 -11.40 -18.24 18.74
CA THR A 399 -11.00 -18.45 17.35
C THR A 399 -10.04 -17.34 16.89
N ILE A 400 -8.99 -17.73 16.15
CA ILE A 400 -8.15 -16.80 15.37
C ILE A 400 -8.55 -16.92 13.92
N LYS A 401 -9.13 -15.86 13.34
CA LYS A 401 -9.39 -15.79 11.90
C LYS A 401 -8.13 -15.44 11.12
N THR A 402 -7.88 -16.14 10.03
CA THR A 402 -6.78 -15.90 9.11
C THR A 402 -7.31 -15.76 7.69
N PRO A 403 -6.75 -14.90 6.81
CA PRO A 403 -7.20 -14.83 5.42
C PRO A 403 -6.80 -16.11 4.69
N ASN A 404 -7.75 -16.76 4.02
CA ASN A 404 -7.53 -18.02 3.32
C ASN A 404 -6.68 -17.91 2.04
N ASN A 405 -6.43 -16.69 1.57
CA ASN A 405 -5.63 -16.38 0.37
C ASN A 405 -4.17 -15.99 0.68
N ASP A 406 -3.73 -16.10 1.94
CA ASP A 406 -2.34 -15.79 2.36
C ASP A 406 -1.78 -16.91 3.23
N ASN A 407 -0.99 -17.78 2.64
CA ASN A 407 -0.42 -18.96 3.30
C ASN A 407 0.47 -18.61 4.50
N ASN A 408 1.19 -17.50 4.48
CA ASN A 408 2.08 -17.12 5.58
C ASN A 408 1.27 -16.66 6.79
N ARG A 409 0.19 -15.93 6.59
CA ARG A 409 -0.75 -15.55 7.65
C ARG A 409 -1.51 -16.76 8.21
N VAL A 410 -1.89 -17.72 7.36
CA VAL A 410 -2.48 -18.99 7.82
C VAL A 410 -1.50 -19.77 8.68
N LYS A 411 -0.24 -19.89 8.28
CA LYS A 411 0.82 -20.54 9.07
C LYS A 411 1.01 -19.86 10.42
N LEU A 412 1.09 -18.53 10.46
CA LEU A 412 1.24 -17.77 11.70
C LEU A 412 0.09 -18.06 12.67
N GLY A 413 -1.16 -17.96 12.23
CA GLY A 413 -2.33 -18.28 13.06
C GLY A 413 -2.34 -19.73 13.55
N THR A 414 -1.89 -20.68 12.72
CA THR A 414 -1.79 -22.10 13.07
C THR A 414 -0.74 -22.34 14.15
N ILE A 415 0.43 -21.70 14.04
CA ILE A 415 1.51 -21.80 15.05
C ILE A 415 1.04 -21.22 16.38
N ILE A 416 0.43 -20.01 16.36
CA ILE A 416 -0.14 -19.39 17.56
C ILE A 416 -1.16 -20.31 18.21
N SER A 417 -2.12 -20.82 17.45
CA SER A 417 -3.14 -21.75 17.94
C SER A 417 -2.51 -23.00 18.59
N THR A 418 -1.50 -23.58 17.95
CA THR A 418 -0.82 -24.79 18.42
C THR A 418 -0.09 -24.55 19.74
N GLN A 419 0.65 -23.44 19.86
CA GLN A 419 1.41 -23.14 21.07
C GLN A 419 0.49 -22.74 22.23
N LEU A 420 -0.59 -22.00 21.98
CA LEU A 420 -1.60 -21.70 23.01
C LEU A 420 -2.28 -22.97 23.56
N LYS A 421 -2.55 -23.97 22.71
CA LYS A 421 -3.08 -25.28 23.16
C LYS A 421 -2.12 -26.01 24.10
N GLN A 422 -0.81 -25.84 23.90
CA GLN A 422 0.19 -26.50 24.80
C GLN A 422 0.14 -25.98 26.23
N ILE A 423 -0.34 -24.75 26.42
CA ILE A 423 -0.50 -24.16 27.75
C ILE A 423 -1.94 -24.29 28.31
N GLY A 424 -2.84 -24.99 27.62
CA GLY A 424 -4.21 -25.22 28.09
C GLY A 424 -5.23 -24.15 27.62
N ILE A 425 -4.96 -23.45 26.54
CA ILE A 425 -5.91 -22.51 25.89
C ILE A 425 -6.53 -23.21 24.66
N ASP A 426 -7.85 -23.34 24.62
CA ASP A 426 -8.55 -23.89 23.45
C ASP A 426 -8.68 -22.84 22.35
N CYS A 427 -7.63 -22.68 21.56
CA CYS A 427 -7.54 -21.73 20.46
C CYS A 427 -7.62 -22.46 19.11
N VAL A 428 -8.49 -21.99 18.19
CA VAL A 428 -8.66 -22.58 16.85
C VAL A 428 -8.33 -21.56 15.77
N ALA A 429 -7.35 -21.88 14.92
CA ALA A 429 -7.07 -21.10 13.72
C ALA A 429 -8.10 -21.44 12.63
N GLN A 430 -8.77 -20.42 12.10
CA GLN A 430 -9.84 -20.55 11.10
C GLN A 430 -9.52 -19.73 9.85
N PRO A 431 -9.08 -20.36 8.76
CA PRO A 431 -8.98 -19.70 7.46
C PRO A 431 -10.37 -19.21 7.01
N THR A 432 -10.46 -17.92 6.68
CA THR A 432 -11.71 -17.23 6.37
C THR A 432 -11.54 -16.46 5.06
N GLU A 433 -12.59 -16.37 4.27
CA GLU A 433 -12.61 -15.55 3.05
C GLU A 433 -12.39 -14.09 3.44
N TRP A 434 -11.62 -13.36 2.61
CA TRP A 434 -11.10 -12.03 2.91
C TRP A 434 -12.20 -11.00 3.24
N ALA A 435 -13.20 -10.83 2.36
CA ALA A 435 -14.23 -9.81 2.55
C ALA A 435 -15.13 -10.12 3.77
N THR A 436 -15.41 -11.40 4.01
CA THR A 436 -16.12 -11.87 5.20
C THR A 436 -15.32 -11.54 6.46
N MET A 437 -14.02 -11.85 6.46
CA MET A 437 -13.16 -11.57 7.62
C MET A 437 -13.11 -10.08 7.96
N LEU A 438 -12.98 -9.20 6.94
CA LEU A 438 -12.97 -7.74 7.15
C LEU A 438 -14.31 -7.23 7.72
N THR A 439 -15.42 -7.77 7.25
CA THR A 439 -16.76 -7.43 7.73
C THR A 439 -16.91 -7.81 9.20
N ASP A 440 -16.52 -9.02 9.58
CA ASP A 440 -16.63 -9.52 10.95
C ASP A 440 -15.71 -8.76 11.92
N ILE A 441 -14.48 -8.41 11.48
CA ILE A 441 -13.57 -7.58 12.29
C ILE A 441 -14.17 -6.20 12.51
N LYS A 442 -14.67 -5.56 11.46
CA LYS A 442 -15.29 -4.22 11.54
C LYS A 442 -16.52 -4.22 12.47
N ALA A 443 -17.31 -5.29 12.45
CA ALA A 443 -18.45 -5.46 13.34
C ALA A 443 -18.06 -5.76 14.81
N GLY A 444 -16.80 -6.15 15.05
CA GLY A 444 -16.34 -6.60 16.38
C GLY A 444 -16.75 -8.02 16.73
N GLU A 445 -17.14 -8.81 15.74
CA GLU A 445 -17.57 -10.21 15.90
C GLU A 445 -16.41 -11.22 15.86
N THR A 446 -15.18 -10.73 15.67
CA THR A 446 -13.98 -11.56 15.66
C THR A 446 -13.21 -11.35 16.95
N GLN A 447 -12.83 -12.46 17.61
CA GLN A 447 -12.08 -12.43 18.87
C GLN A 447 -10.60 -12.11 18.64
N MET A 448 -9.95 -12.84 17.74
CA MET A 448 -8.57 -12.62 17.33
C MET A 448 -8.42 -12.86 15.82
N PHE A 449 -7.50 -12.16 15.18
CA PHE A 449 -7.33 -12.24 13.74
C PHE A 449 -5.88 -11.97 13.31
N VAL A 450 -5.43 -12.60 12.21
CA VAL A 450 -4.11 -12.35 11.62
C VAL A 450 -4.25 -11.41 10.44
N MET A 451 -3.62 -10.25 10.54
CA MET A 451 -3.70 -9.19 9.53
C MET A 451 -2.33 -8.60 9.20
N GLY A 452 -2.34 -7.66 8.28
CA GLY A 452 -1.23 -6.77 8.00
C GLY A 452 -1.65 -5.33 8.20
N GLY A 453 -0.75 -4.51 8.63
CA GLY A 453 -0.94 -3.08 8.78
C GLY A 453 0.42 -2.42 8.95
N GLY A 454 0.45 -1.15 8.98
CA GLY A 454 1.68 -0.39 9.16
C GLY A 454 1.66 0.86 8.31
N SER A 455 2.64 1.53 8.33
CA SER A 455 3.14 2.83 8.00
C SER A 455 3.34 3.63 9.30
N SER A 456 3.96 4.79 9.21
CA SER A 456 4.25 5.63 10.36
C SER A 456 2.96 6.23 10.97
N LEU A 457 2.75 7.54 10.86
CA LEU A 457 1.61 8.24 11.45
C LEU A 457 0.24 7.67 11.01
N ASN A 458 0.00 7.52 9.70
CA ASN A 458 -1.27 6.97 9.21
C ASN A 458 -1.60 5.59 9.77
N GLY A 459 -0.59 4.74 9.96
CA GLY A 459 -0.79 3.41 10.55
C GLY A 459 -1.19 3.49 12.02
N MET A 460 -0.59 4.40 12.78
CA MET A 460 -0.94 4.63 14.19
C MET A 460 -2.37 5.15 14.32
N GLU A 461 -2.78 6.13 13.50
CA GLU A 461 -4.15 6.65 13.46
C GLU A 461 -5.17 5.56 13.11
N MET A 462 -4.93 4.82 12.03
CA MET A 462 -5.86 3.82 11.50
C MET A 462 -6.04 2.60 12.38
N LEU A 463 -5.01 2.19 13.13
CA LEU A 463 -5.03 0.94 13.88
C LEU A 463 -5.28 1.16 15.37
N PHE A 464 -4.78 2.24 15.95
CA PHE A 464 -4.68 2.38 17.40
C PHE A 464 -5.39 3.60 17.99
N HIS A 465 -5.68 4.65 17.19
CA HIS A 465 -6.43 5.79 17.71
C HIS A 465 -7.90 5.40 17.96
N THR A 466 -8.42 5.67 19.14
CA THR A 466 -9.75 5.23 19.59
C THR A 466 -10.87 5.62 18.62
N THR A 467 -10.84 6.87 18.11
CA THR A 467 -11.88 7.39 17.22
C THR A 467 -11.57 7.16 15.75
N LEU A 468 -10.34 7.45 15.29
CA LEU A 468 -9.97 7.37 13.86
C LEU A 468 -9.95 5.93 13.34
N SER A 469 -9.66 4.95 14.20
CA SER A 469 -9.73 3.53 13.83
C SER A 469 -11.14 2.98 13.62
N GLN A 470 -12.20 3.70 14.01
CA GLN A 470 -13.59 3.18 14.00
C GLN A 470 -14.10 2.80 12.63
N SER A 471 -13.66 3.47 11.57
CA SER A 471 -14.03 3.14 10.20
C SER A 471 -13.19 2.03 9.57
N ASN A 472 -12.09 1.63 10.24
CA ASN A 472 -11.12 0.69 9.70
C ASN A 472 -11.54 -0.77 9.93
N SER A 473 -11.36 -1.60 8.89
CA SER A 473 -11.58 -3.05 8.96
C SER A 473 -10.48 -3.82 9.70
N HIS A 474 -9.42 -3.16 10.15
CA HIS A 474 -8.29 -3.76 10.88
C HIS A 474 -8.30 -3.43 12.37
N ARG A 475 -9.36 -2.77 12.83
CA ARG A 475 -9.44 -2.25 14.20
C ARG A 475 -9.42 -3.35 15.26
N VAL A 476 -8.67 -3.08 16.32
CA VAL A 476 -8.56 -3.92 17.50
C VAL A 476 -9.35 -3.40 18.70
N PHE A 477 -10.09 -2.32 18.52
CA PHE A 477 -10.87 -1.64 19.56
C PHE A 477 -10.01 -1.23 20.78
N TYR A 478 -8.78 -0.84 20.52
CA TYR A 478 -7.92 -0.26 21.52
C TYR A 478 -8.48 1.10 21.96
N ASP A 479 -8.48 1.34 23.24
CA ASP A 479 -8.99 2.55 23.87
C ASP A 479 -7.97 3.02 24.91
N ASN A 480 -7.18 4.03 24.54
CA ASN A 480 -6.14 4.60 25.40
C ASN A 480 -5.98 6.09 25.09
N PRO A 481 -6.58 6.98 25.91
CA PRO A 481 -6.52 8.44 25.69
C PRO A 481 -5.10 9.03 25.70
N GLU A 482 -4.15 8.41 26.39
CA GLU A 482 -2.75 8.85 26.39
C GLU A 482 -2.07 8.55 25.05
N CYS A 483 -2.35 7.37 24.47
CA CYS A 483 -1.89 7.02 23.14
C CYS A 483 -2.53 7.92 22.07
N ASP A 484 -3.85 8.18 22.18
CA ASP A 484 -4.57 9.09 21.28
C ASP A 484 -3.92 10.48 21.27
N ALA A 485 -3.64 11.05 22.45
CA ALA A 485 -3.01 12.37 22.58
C ALA A 485 -1.62 12.43 21.92
N LEU A 486 -0.83 11.35 21.99
CA LEU A 486 0.46 11.28 21.30
C LEU A 486 0.29 11.20 19.79
N ILE A 487 -0.67 10.42 19.28
CA ILE A 487 -0.97 10.31 17.85
C ILE A 487 -1.45 11.68 17.32
N GLU A 488 -2.37 12.33 18.02
CA GLU A 488 -2.88 13.67 17.66
C GLU A 488 -1.74 14.72 17.67
N LYS A 489 -0.86 14.68 18.68
CA LYS A 489 0.32 15.54 18.72
C LYS A 489 1.25 15.29 17.53
N ALA A 490 1.49 14.02 17.17
CA ALA A 490 2.31 13.69 16.01
C ALA A 490 1.71 14.21 14.70
N ALA A 491 0.37 14.21 14.57
CA ALA A 491 -0.33 14.66 13.37
C ALA A 491 -0.14 16.15 13.06
N VAL A 492 0.14 16.95 14.07
CA VAL A 492 0.38 18.41 13.94
C VAL A 492 1.85 18.80 14.10
N THR A 493 2.75 17.87 14.40
CA THR A 493 4.20 18.13 14.52
C THR A 493 4.86 18.08 13.16
N ILE A 494 5.28 19.24 12.66
CA ILE A 494 5.87 19.39 11.32
C ILE A 494 7.29 18.81 11.27
N ASP A 495 8.10 19.07 12.31
CA ASP A 495 9.47 18.53 12.38
C ASP A 495 9.47 17.00 12.38
N PRO A 496 10.11 16.34 11.39
CA PRO A 496 10.05 14.87 11.23
C PRO A 496 10.80 14.13 12.34
N GLU A 497 11.85 14.72 12.95
CA GLU A 497 12.61 14.07 14.02
C GLU A 497 11.82 14.12 15.34
N GLU A 498 11.23 15.27 15.66
CA GLU A 498 10.36 15.39 16.85
C GLU A 498 9.13 14.51 16.70
N ARG A 499 8.49 14.51 15.54
CA ARG A 499 7.36 13.63 15.22
C ARG A 499 7.73 12.16 15.38
N GLY A 500 8.91 11.75 14.90
CA GLY A 500 9.42 10.39 15.05
C GLY A 500 9.51 9.97 16.51
N LYS A 501 10.01 10.81 17.39
CA LYS A 501 10.09 10.56 18.85
C LYS A 501 8.70 10.37 19.47
N ILE A 502 7.75 11.23 19.10
CA ILE A 502 6.36 11.14 19.61
C ILE A 502 5.71 9.81 19.15
N LEU A 503 5.93 9.42 17.89
CA LEU A 503 5.41 8.16 17.36
C LEU A 503 6.08 6.93 18.00
N ALA A 504 7.37 7.01 18.33
CA ALA A 504 8.07 5.96 19.06
C ALA A 504 7.43 5.75 20.45
N ASP A 505 7.14 6.83 21.18
CA ASP A 505 6.45 6.76 22.46
C ASP A 505 5.05 6.14 22.31
N ALA A 506 4.23 6.62 21.37
CA ALA A 506 2.89 6.09 21.13
C ALA A 506 2.91 4.59 20.75
N SER A 507 3.82 4.20 19.86
CA SER A 507 3.96 2.80 19.43
C SER A 507 4.45 1.88 20.55
N SER A 508 5.31 2.40 21.44
CA SER A 508 5.78 1.69 22.63
C SER A 508 4.65 1.38 23.61
N MET A 509 3.68 2.29 23.77
CA MET A 509 2.49 2.04 24.59
C MET A 509 1.65 0.89 24.03
N VAL A 510 1.46 0.84 22.71
CA VAL A 510 0.74 -0.26 22.03
C VAL A 510 1.44 -1.61 22.25
N VAL A 511 2.79 -1.64 22.21
CA VAL A 511 3.59 -2.83 22.50
C VAL A 511 3.44 -3.26 23.96
N ARG A 512 3.61 -2.32 24.91
CA ARG A 512 3.46 -2.53 26.35
C ARG A 512 2.09 -3.12 26.71
N ASP A 513 1.03 -2.62 26.06
CA ASP A 513 -0.35 -3.04 26.33
C ASP A 513 -0.75 -4.33 25.58
N ALA A 514 0.21 -4.92 24.85
CA ALA A 514 0.05 -6.16 24.07
C ALA A 514 -1.23 -6.17 23.23
N VAL A 515 -1.46 -5.07 22.50
CA VAL A 515 -2.64 -4.93 21.63
C VAL A 515 -2.55 -5.91 20.45
N HIS A 516 -1.32 -6.15 19.98
CA HIS A 516 -0.99 -7.14 18.96
C HIS A 516 0.07 -8.12 19.47
N MET A 517 -0.01 -9.36 19.01
CA MET A 517 1.16 -10.21 18.86
C MET A 517 1.85 -9.78 17.57
N PHE A 518 2.89 -8.95 17.65
CA PHE A 518 3.65 -8.49 16.50
C PHE A 518 4.38 -9.67 15.88
N GLY A 519 4.08 -10.00 14.64
CA GLY A 519 4.66 -11.13 13.92
C GLY A 519 5.95 -10.78 13.21
N TYR A 520 5.86 -10.25 12.00
CA TYR A 520 7.03 -10.03 11.15
C TYR A 520 6.85 -8.87 10.17
N PHE A 521 8.00 -8.26 9.79
CA PHE A 521 8.13 -7.47 8.57
C PHE A 521 8.55 -8.43 7.45
N GLU A 522 7.83 -8.43 6.34
CA GLU A 522 8.09 -9.28 5.19
C GLU A 522 8.95 -8.54 4.17
N TYR A 523 10.02 -9.19 3.69
CA TYR A 523 10.83 -8.71 2.59
C TYR A 523 10.37 -9.36 1.29
N VAL A 524 9.99 -8.53 0.34
CA VAL A 524 9.81 -8.93 -1.05
C VAL A 524 11.18 -8.83 -1.73
N GLN A 525 11.48 -9.78 -2.59
CA GLN A 525 12.70 -9.76 -3.38
C GLN A 525 12.40 -9.23 -4.77
N ILE A 526 13.09 -8.17 -5.17
CA ILE A 526 13.21 -7.76 -6.57
C ILE A 526 14.31 -8.63 -7.16
N GLY A 527 14.02 -9.34 -8.25
CA GLY A 527 15.04 -10.05 -9.01
C GLY A 527 15.63 -9.13 -10.06
N MET A 528 16.95 -9.04 -10.15
CA MET A 528 17.60 -8.09 -11.05
C MET A 528 18.81 -8.70 -11.73
N ASN A 529 19.05 -8.38 -12.99
CA ASN A 529 20.30 -8.69 -13.67
C ASN A 529 21.38 -7.72 -13.19
N LYS A 530 22.57 -8.21 -12.85
CA LYS A 530 23.69 -7.41 -12.35
C LYS A 530 24.25 -6.38 -13.35
N LYS A 531 23.86 -6.48 -14.62
CA LYS A 531 24.14 -5.42 -15.60
C LYS A 531 23.36 -4.13 -15.34
N VAL A 532 22.25 -4.19 -14.60
CA VAL A 532 21.48 -3.02 -14.18
C VAL A 532 22.28 -2.26 -13.12
N THR A 533 22.52 -0.98 -13.35
CA THR A 533 23.25 -0.10 -12.42
C THR A 533 22.35 1.02 -11.94
N ASP A 534 22.70 1.62 -10.81
CA ASP A 534 22.08 2.82 -10.27
C ASP A 534 20.56 2.71 -10.05
N PHE A 535 20.05 1.48 -9.86
CA PHE A 535 18.67 1.27 -9.47
C PHE A 535 18.45 1.80 -8.03
N GLU A 536 17.66 2.85 -7.90
CA GLU A 536 17.39 3.47 -6.61
C GLU A 536 16.38 2.62 -5.82
N LYS A 537 16.85 2.05 -4.73
CA LYS A 537 16.06 1.32 -3.78
C LYS A 537 15.45 2.27 -2.77
N ALA A 538 14.16 2.55 -2.90
CA ALA A 538 13.40 3.24 -1.87
C ALA A 538 13.07 2.29 -0.70
N PRO A 539 12.69 2.80 0.47
CA PRO A 539 12.38 1.99 1.66
C PRO A 539 11.27 0.97 1.46
N THR A 540 10.33 1.24 0.57
CA THR A 540 9.25 0.31 0.24
C THR A 540 9.31 -0.12 -1.22
N LEU A 541 8.91 -1.38 -1.49
CA LEU A 541 8.83 -1.93 -2.84
C LEU A 541 8.08 -1.00 -3.80
N TRP A 542 6.99 -0.44 -3.33
CA TRP A 542 6.13 0.40 -4.12
C TRP A 542 6.87 1.66 -4.65
N TYR A 543 7.63 2.32 -3.80
CA TYR A 543 8.39 3.49 -4.21
C TYR A 543 9.59 3.13 -5.09
N SER A 544 10.28 2.02 -4.82
CA SER A 544 11.37 1.55 -5.68
C SER A 544 10.90 1.32 -7.12
N LEU A 545 9.71 0.72 -7.30
CA LEU A 545 9.16 0.42 -8.61
C LEU A 545 8.51 1.64 -9.30
N CYS A 546 8.18 2.71 -8.57
CA CYS A 546 7.69 3.96 -9.16
C CYS A 546 8.84 4.87 -9.62
N ASN A 547 9.86 5.01 -8.80
CA ASN A 547 10.81 6.11 -8.90
C ASN A 547 12.25 5.65 -9.21
N GLY A 548 12.51 4.35 -9.07
CA GLY A 548 13.86 3.77 -9.20
C GLY A 548 14.48 3.82 -10.59
N TYR A 549 13.70 4.15 -11.62
CA TYR A 549 14.17 4.06 -13.01
C TYR A 549 14.79 5.35 -13.56
N ARG A 550 14.63 6.47 -12.86
CA ARG A 550 15.07 7.79 -13.33
C ARG A 550 16.58 7.85 -13.57
N ASN A 551 17.36 7.24 -12.68
CA ASN A 551 18.81 7.21 -12.72
C ASN A 551 19.38 5.87 -13.20
N VAL A 552 18.51 4.87 -13.45
CA VAL A 552 18.93 3.52 -13.80
C VAL A 552 19.81 3.52 -15.05
N GLY A 553 20.84 2.68 -15.04
CA GLY A 553 21.74 2.45 -16.15
C GLY A 553 21.86 0.97 -16.48
N ILE A 554 22.51 0.68 -17.62
CA ILE A 554 22.90 -0.68 -18.01
C ILE A 554 24.39 -0.65 -18.32
N SER A 555 25.16 -1.51 -17.65
CA SER A 555 26.55 -1.80 -17.99
C SER A 555 26.62 -2.71 -19.22
N GLU A 556 27.66 -2.53 -20.04
CA GLU A 556 27.94 -3.38 -21.21
C GLU A 556 28.30 -4.81 -20.83
#